data_b645ec922ad037d5ea10c2d4c67e29c9
#
_entry.id   b645ec922ad037d5ea10c2d4c67e29c9
#
_cell.length_a   1.000
_cell.length_b   1.000
_cell.length_c   1.000
_cell.angle_alpha   90.00
_cell.angle_beta   90.00
_cell.angle_gamma   90.00
#
_symmetry.space_group_name_H-M   'P 1'
#
loop_
_entity.id
_entity.type
_entity.pdbx_description
1 polymer ?
#
loop_
_entity_poly.entity_id
_entity_poly.type
_entity_poly.pdbx_seq_one_letter_code
_entity_poly.pdbx_strand_id
1 'polypeptide(L)'
;LAICTEKGDPIWQYKTEGPKRGHTGHHDVHLLPNGNILFHDTWTSVKEITLDKEIVWEYDCATSNGNQGKRVDVHAFARLKNGNTVIIESGVGRIIEVDKEGKLVHQFPLKKGGTQSTRWVRKTPQNTWLVCSENPGVVTEYDNEGKVVWDYLIKTRVYGAIRLKNGNTLIASGSGNSIVEVNPKKEVVWEVKGKVPGTEIQLKWMTCLQEEANGNYIVGNCHAGPDNPQIFEITKDKKVVWEYNEFDLVGNGLA
;
A
#
# COMPACT_ATOMS: atom_id res chain seq x y z
N LEU A 1 1.43 1.91 -15.23
CA LEU A 1 1.53 0.56 -14.68
C LEU A 1 2.39 -0.30 -15.59
N ALA A 2 3.19 -1.19 -15.03
CA ALA A 2 3.95 -2.17 -15.79
C ALA A 2 3.99 -3.51 -15.06
N ILE A 3 4.03 -4.59 -15.84
CA ILE A 3 4.44 -5.91 -15.37
C ILE A 3 5.80 -6.16 -16.01
N CYS A 4 6.81 -6.47 -15.20
CA CYS A 4 8.17 -6.71 -15.66
C CYS A 4 8.60 -8.15 -15.33
N THR A 5 9.60 -8.63 -16.06
CA THR A 5 10.32 -9.84 -15.69
C THR A 5 11.14 -9.58 -14.41
N GLU A 6 11.71 -10.64 -13.82
CA GLU A 6 12.67 -10.51 -12.70
C GLU A 6 13.91 -9.69 -13.07
N LYS A 7 14.21 -9.57 -14.37
CA LYS A 7 15.35 -8.79 -14.89
C LYS A 7 15.01 -7.33 -15.18
N GLY A 8 13.75 -6.92 -14.95
CA GLY A 8 13.28 -5.55 -15.19
C GLY A 8 12.64 -5.30 -16.56
N ASP A 9 12.69 -6.27 -17.49
CA ASP A 9 12.12 -6.08 -18.83
C ASP A 9 10.60 -5.97 -18.77
N PRO A 10 9.97 -4.87 -19.26
CA PRO A 10 8.54 -4.73 -19.26
C PRO A 10 7.89 -5.67 -20.29
N ILE A 11 7.00 -6.55 -19.80
CA ILE A 11 6.23 -7.49 -20.63
C ILE A 11 4.79 -7.02 -20.87
N TRP A 12 4.31 -6.11 -20.04
CA TRP A 12 3.02 -5.45 -20.21
C TRP A 12 3.09 -4.03 -19.64
N GLN A 13 2.43 -3.08 -20.30
CA GLN A 13 2.36 -1.69 -19.85
C GLN A 13 0.98 -1.10 -20.09
N TYR A 14 0.53 -0.30 -19.15
CA TYR A 14 -0.68 0.51 -19.26
C TYR A 14 -0.40 1.94 -18.82
N LYS A 15 -0.58 2.88 -19.74
CA LYS A 15 -0.42 4.31 -19.45
C LYS A 15 -1.78 4.88 -19.08
N THR A 16 -1.88 5.41 -17.87
CA THR A 16 -3.05 6.15 -17.43
C THR A 16 -2.95 7.60 -17.89
N GLU A 17 -4.08 8.24 -18.14
CA GLU A 17 -4.09 9.65 -18.49
C GLU A 17 -3.77 10.56 -17.30
N GLY A 18 -3.99 10.07 -16.08
CA GLY A 18 -3.77 10.76 -14.81
C GLY A 18 -4.57 12.07 -14.68
N PRO A 19 -4.62 12.68 -13.51
CA PRO A 19 -5.21 13.99 -13.36
C PRO A 19 -4.33 15.05 -14.03
N LYS A 20 -4.93 16.00 -14.71
CA LYS A 20 -4.24 17.12 -15.42
C LYS A 20 -3.50 18.09 -14.48
N ARG A 21 -3.66 17.95 -13.17
CA ARG A 21 -2.98 18.74 -12.11
C ARG A 21 -2.72 17.89 -10.87
N GLY A 22 -1.54 18.03 -10.28
CA GLY A 22 -1.14 17.37 -9.02
C GLY A 22 -0.26 16.14 -9.23
N HIS A 23 0.02 15.42 -8.15
CA HIS A 23 0.74 14.15 -8.21
C HIS A 23 -0.14 13.10 -8.90
N THR A 24 0.40 12.51 -9.96
CA THR A 24 -0.24 11.48 -10.78
C THR A 24 0.16 10.07 -10.33
N GLY A 25 0.67 9.94 -9.10
CA GLY A 25 1.17 8.65 -8.61
C GLY A 25 0.04 7.67 -8.33
N HIS A 26 0.23 6.44 -8.78
CA HIS A 26 -0.55 5.31 -8.29
C HIS A 26 -0.04 4.98 -6.89
N HIS A 27 -0.92 5.04 -5.88
CA HIS A 27 -0.54 4.75 -4.50
C HIS A 27 -0.73 3.29 -4.11
N ASP A 28 -1.54 2.57 -4.87
CA ASP A 28 -1.80 1.14 -4.65
C ASP A 28 -2.12 0.46 -5.98
N VAL A 29 -1.66 -0.77 -6.14
CA VAL A 29 -1.91 -1.61 -7.31
C VAL A 29 -1.86 -3.08 -6.91
N HIS A 30 -2.77 -3.89 -7.44
CA HIS A 30 -2.84 -5.31 -7.15
C HIS A 30 -3.00 -6.13 -8.43
N LEU A 31 -2.15 -7.15 -8.60
CA LEU A 31 -2.42 -8.24 -9.52
C LEU A 31 -3.42 -9.19 -8.83
N LEU A 32 -4.57 -9.35 -9.43
CA LEU A 32 -5.64 -10.20 -8.90
C LEU A 32 -5.45 -11.67 -9.30
N PRO A 33 -6.02 -12.64 -8.55
CA PRO A 33 -5.92 -14.06 -8.89
C PRO A 33 -6.49 -14.44 -10.25
N ASN A 34 -7.39 -13.63 -10.82
CA ASN A 34 -7.93 -13.82 -12.18
C ASN A 34 -7.02 -13.26 -13.29
N GLY A 35 -5.85 -12.71 -12.93
CA GLY A 35 -4.90 -12.10 -13.85
C GLY A 35 -5.18 -10.63 -14.17
N ASN A 36 -6.29 -10.05 -13.71
CA ASN A 36 -6.59 -8.64 -13.87
C ASN A 36 -5.80 -7.77 -12.89
N ILE A 37 -5.73 -6.47 -13.17
CA ILE A 37 -5.04 -5.50 -12.33
C ILE A 37 -6.07 -4.56 -11.71
N LEU A 38 -6.08 -4.49 -10.39
CA LEU A 38 -6.86 -3.50 -9.63
C LEU A 38 -5.95 -2.30 -9.33
N PHE A 39 -6.39 -1.10 -9.71
CA PHE A 39 -5.60 0.12 -9.60
C PHE A 39 -6.48 1.35 -9.46
N HIS A 40 -5.87 2.51 -9.29
CA HIS A 40 -6.51 3.81 -9.46
C HIS A 40 -5.68 4.71 -10.38
N ASP A 41 -6.32 5.52 -11.19
CA ASP A 41 -5.69 6.52 -12.06
C ASP A 41 -5.98 7.94 -11.61
N THR A 42 -6.94 8.09 -10.72
CA THR A 42 -7.31 9.33 -10.05
C THR A 42 -7.49 9.05 -8.56
N TRP A 43 -7.56 10.09 -7.76
CA TRP A 43 -7.81 9.94 -6.32
C TRP A 43 -9.30 9.80 -5.97
N THR A 44 -10.12 9.51 -6.95
CA THR A 44 -11.58 9.47 -6.82
C THR A 44 -12.22 8.17 -7.26
N SER A 45 -11.47 7.27 -7.91
CA SER A 45 -12.02 6.00 -8.40
C SER A 45 -11.05 4.84 -8.19
N VAL A 46 -11.59 3.62 -8.20
CA VAL A 46 -10.83 2.36 -8.24
C VAL A 46 -11.31 1.58 -9.45
N LYS A 47 -10.38 1.00 -10.21
CA LYS A 47 -10.65 0.30 -11.47
C LYS A 47 -10.02 -1.08 -11.50
N GLU A 48 -10.67 -2.01 -12.18
CA GLU A 48 -10.11 -3.31 -12.55
C GLU A 48 -9.97 -3.36 -14.07
N ILE A 49 -8.77 -3.70 -14.56
CA ILE A 49 -8.43 -3.77 -15.98
C ILE A 49 -7.91 -5.17 -16.32
N THR A 50 -8.28 -5.68 -17.49
CA THR A 50 -7.71 -6.92 -18.05
C THR A 50 -6.31 -6.68 -18.62
N LEU A 51 -5.57 -7.76 -18.94
CA LEU A 51 -4.31 -7.64 -19.68
C LEU A 51 -4.50 -7.15 -21.12
N ASP A 52 -5.71 -7.28 -21.69
CA ASP A 52 -6.09 -6.69 -22.98
C ASP A 52 -6.45 -5.21 -22.86
N LYS A 53 -6.29 -4.62 -21.67
CA LYS A 53 -6.53 -3.20 -21.35
C LYS A 53 -8.01 -2.79 -21.40
N GLU A 54 -8.92 -3.70 -21.15
CA GLU A 54 -10.34 -3.43 -21.00
C GLU A 54 -10.69 -3.20 -19.51
N ILE A 55 -11.36 -2.08 -19.21
CA ILE A 55 -11.88 -1.82 -17.86
C ILE A 55 -13.14 -2.68 -17.67
N VAL A 56 -13.08 -3.63 -16.76
CA VAL A 56 -14.17 -4.58 -16.47
C VAL A 56 -14.93 -4.26 -15.20
N TRP A 57 -14.38 -3.38 -14.34
CA TRP A 57 -15.04 -2.87 -13.15
C TRP A 57 -14.49 -1.50 -12.79
N GLU A 58 -15.37 -0.61 -12.32
CA GLU A 58 -15.01 0.71 -11.83
C GLU A 58 -15.94 1.11 -10.67
N TYR A 59 -15.37 1.75 -9.65
CA TYR A 59 -16.12 2.37 -8.57
C TYR A 59 -15.71 3.83 -8.44
N ASP A 60 -16.64 4.75 -8.73
CA ASP A 60 -16.44 6.19 -8.55
C ASP A 60 -16.80 6.61 -7.13
N CYS A 61 -15.80 6.76 -6.30
CA CYS A 61 -15.93 7.20 -4.93
C CYS A 61 -16.44 8.66 -4.82
N ALA A 62 -16.15 9.51 -5.80
CA ALA A 62 -16.51 10.93 -5.74
C ALA A 62 -18.03 11.17 -5.82
N THR A 63 -18.72 10.31 -6.56
CA THR A 63 -20.18 10.44 -6.75
C THR A 63 -21.00 9.46 -5.93
N SER A 64 -20.34 8.49 -5.26
CA SER A 64 -20.99 7.43 -4.50
C SER A 64 -21.12 7.79 -2.99
N ASN A 65 -22.02 7.12 -2.31
CA ASN A 65 -22.18 7.14 -0.84
C ASN A 65 -22.26 8.54 -0.20
N GLY A 66 -22.88 9.51 -0.89
CA GLY A 66 -23.05 10.88 -0.38
C GLY A 66 -21.74 11.68 -0.39
N ASN A 67 -20.83 11.37 -1.29
CA ASN A 67 -19.54 12.06 -1.44
C ASN A 67 -19.59 13.26 -2.39
N GLN A 68 -20.70 13.52 -3.06
CA GLN A 68 -20.81 14.62 -4.02
C GLN A 68 -20.29 15.93 -3.43
N GLY A 69 -19.32 16.54 -4.10
CA GLY A 69 -18.67 17.77 -3.68
C GLY A 69 -17.66 17.65 -2.52
N LYS A 70 -17.41 16.45 -2.03
CA LYS A 70 -16.39 16.20 -1.00
C LYS A 70 -15.06 15.80 -1.63
N ARG A 71 -13.97 16.12 -0.92
CA ARG A 71 -12.66 15.58 -1.21
C ARG A 71 -12.60 14.13 -0.71
N VAL A 72 -12.38 13.17 -1.59
CA VAL A 72 -12.42 11.73 -1.25
C VAL A 72 -11.03 11.19 -0.92
N ASP A 73 -10.03 11.47 -1.75
CA ASP A 73 -8.63 11.04 -1.59
C ASP A 73 -8.51 9.52 -1.38
N VAL A 74 -8.76 8.74 -2.42
CA VAL A 74 -8.53 7.30 -2.42
C VAL A 74 -7.03 7.02 -2.56
N HIS A 75 -6.39 6.47 -1.55
CA HIS A 75 -4.98 6.12 -1.58
C HIS A 75 -4.72 4.61 -1.50
N ALA A 76 -5.65 3.85 -0.95
CA ALA A 76 -5.48 2.41 -0.79
C ALA A 76 -6.81 1.67 -0.91
N PHE A 77 -6.73 0.46 -1.44
CA PHE A 77 -7.86 -0.44 -1.65
C PHE A 77 -7.34 -1.89 -1.67
N ALA A 78 -8.23 -2.84 -1.59
CA ALA A 78 -7.90 -4.25 -1.81
C ALA A 78 -9.13 -5.05 -2.24
N ARG A 79 -8.96 -5.99 -3.16
CA ARG A 79 -9.97 -7.00 -3.48
C ARG A 79 -9.95 -8.09 -2.40
N LEU A 80 -11.09 -8.40 -1.82
CA LEU A 80 -11.24 -9.43 -0.81
C LEU A 80 -11.53 -10.79 -1.45
N LYS A 81 -11.31 -11.87 -0.70
CA LYS A 81 -11.56 -13.25 -1.18
C LYS A 81 -13.02 -13.51 -1.57
N ASN A 82 -13.97 -12.77 -0.97
CA ASN A 82 -15.41 -12.86 -1.30
C ASN A 82 -15.79 -12.07 -2.56
N GLY A 83 -14.83 -11.42 -3.23
CA GLY A 83 -15.04 -10.58 -4.41
C GLY A 83 -15.36 -9.11 -4.11
N ASN A 84 -15.62 -8.73 -2.87
CA ASN A 84 -15.84 -7.34 -2.49
C ASN A 84 -14.55 -6.53 -2.56
N THR A 85 -14.67 -5.22 -2.66
CA THR A 85 -13.52 -4.31 -2.64
C THR A 85 -13.59 -3.43 -1.40
N VAL A 86 -12.52 -3.44 -0.60
CA VAL A 86 -12.34 -2.43 0.46
C VAL A 86 -11.63 -1.22 -0.12
N ILE A 87 -12.06 -0.03 0.28
CA ILE A 87 -11.50 1.25 -0.18
C ILE A 87 -11.37 2.18 1.03
N ILE A 88 -10.22 2.86 1.12
CA ILE A 88 -10.08 3.99 2.06
C ILE A 88 -10.44 5.29 1.36
N GLU A 89 -11.46 5.95 1.84
CA GLU A 89 -11.82 7.31 1.50
C GLU A 89 -11.18 8.26 2.52
N SER A 90 -9.87 8.50 2.31
CA SER A 90 -9.01 9.23 3.26
C SER A 90 -9.50 10.65 3.53
N GLY A 91 -9.92 11.39 2.51
CA GLY A 91 -10.45 12.74 2.64
C GLY A 91 -11.78 12.81 3.39
N VAL A 92 -12.59 11.75 3.32
CA VAL A 92 -13.86 11.61 4.07
C VAL A 92 -13.61 11.07 5.48
N GLY A 93 -12.54 10.27 5.64
CA GLY A 93 -12.15 9.70 6.93
C GLY A 93 -12.87 8.41 7.27
N ARG A 94 -13.06 7.52 6.31
CA ARG A 94 -13.70 6.21 6.53
C ARG A 94 -13.11 5.11 5.67
N ILE A 95 -13.36 3.88 6.08
CA ILE A 95 -13.23 2.67 5.26
C ILE A 95 -14.62 2.31 4.76
N ILE A 96 -14.71 1.91 3.49
CA ILE A 96 -15.90 1.31 2.90
C ILE A 96 -15.56 -0.06 2.33
N GLU A 97 -16.54 -0.96 2.30
CA GLU A 97 -16.52 -2.21 1.55
C GLU A 97 -17.70 -2.19 0.58
N VAL A 98 -17.43 -2.41 -0.70
CA VAL A 98 -18.45 -2.49 -1.76
C VAL A 98 -18.42 -3.87 -2.39
N ASP A 99 -19.59 -4.35 -2.82
CA ASP A 99 -19.68 -5.60 -3.57
C ASP A 99 -19.26 -5.41 -5.04
N LYS A 100 -19.35 -6.48 -5.83
CA LYS A 100 -18.96 -6.47 -7.24
C LYS A 100 -19.87 -5.57 -8.11
N GLU A 101 -21.08 -5.29 -7.68
CA GLU A 101 -22.02 -4.37 -8.30
C GLU A 101 -21.78 -2.91 -7.86
N GLY A 102 -20.81 -2.65 -6.96
CA GLY A 102 -20.52 -1.33 -6.40
C GLY A 102 -21.48 -0.89 -5.30
N LYS A 103 -22.30 -1.78 -4.76
CA LYS A 103 -23.19 -1.48 -3.62
C LYS A 103 -22.40 -1.49 -2.32
N LEU A 104 -22.61 -0.45 -1.50
CA LEU A 104 -22.03 -0.39 -0.15
C LEU A 104 -22.59 -1.52 0.72
N VAL A 105 -21.70 -2.39 1.23
CA VAL A 105 -22.07 -3.50 2.14
C VAL A 105 -21.59 -3.26 3.56
N HIS A 106 -20.52 -2.48 3.73
CA HIS A 106 -19.98 -2.16 5.05
C HIS A 106 -19.24 -0.83 5.07
N GLN A 107 -19.25 -0.11 6.19
CA GLN A 107 -18.42 1.06 6.42
C GLN A 107 -18.23 1.35 7.90
N PHE A 108 -17.11 1.97 8.23
CA PHE A 108 -16.89 2.57 9.55
C PHE A 108 -15.94 3.77 9.47
N PRO A 109 -16.07 4.74 10.41
CA PRO A 109 -15.19 5.90 10.44
C PRO A 109 -13.79 5.53 10.92
N LEU A 110 -12.77 6.19 10.35
CA LEU A 110 -11.41 6.16 10.88
C LEU A 110 -11.30 7.04 12.12
N LYS A 111 -10.37 6.68 13.03
CA LYS A 111 -10.07 7.47 14.22
C LYS A 111 -9.70 8.90 13.85
N LYS A 112 -10.28 9.89 14.51
CA LYS A 112 -9.97 11.31 14.32
C LYS A 112 -8.48 11.59 14.50
N GLY A 113 -7.91 12.46 13.65
CA GLY A 113 -6.53 12.92 13.75
C GLY A 113 -5.54 12.36 12.73
N GLY A 114 -5.97 11.46 11.84
CA GLY A 114 -5.13 10.89 10.80
C GLY A 114 -5.85 10.63 9.48
N THR A 115 -7.09 11.05 9.37
CA THR A 115 -7.98 10.65 8.28
C THR A 115 -7.54 11.12 6.90
N GLN A 116 -7.04 12.34 6.78
CA GLN A 116 -6.65 12.92 5.48
C GLN A 116 -5.27 12.48 4.97
N SER A 117 -4.57 11.66 5.73
CA SER A 117 -3.25 11.15 5.37
C SER A 117 -3.15 9.62 5.47
N THR A 118 -4.27 8.92 5.34
CA THR A 118 -4.30 7.47 5.33
C THR A 118 -3.77 6.96 4.00
N ARG A 119 -2.77 6.07 4.03
CA ARG A 119 -2.02 5.62 2.85
C ARG A 119 -2.16 4.14 2.54
N TRP A 120 -2.64 3.34 3.51
CA TRP A 120 -2.62 1.89 3.38
C TRP A 120 -3.78 1.24 4.10
N VAL A 121 -4.35 0.20 3.50
CA VAL A 121 -5.30 -0.70 4.13
C VAL A 121 -5.04 -2.14 3.69
N ARG A 122 -4.94 -3.04 4.65
CA ARG A 122 -4.90 -4.48 4.38
C ARG A 122 -5.75 -5.23 5.40
N LYS A 123 -6.44 -6.25 4.94
CA LYS A 123 -7.14 -7.16 5.83
C LYS A 123 -6.14 -8.14 6.42
N THR A 124 -6.17 -8.31 7.73
CA THR A 124 -5.29 -9.26 8.41
C THR A 124 -5.85 -10.68 8.35
N PRO A 125 -5.04 -11.73 8.62
CA PRO A 125 -5.54 -13.10 8.75
C PRO A 125 -6.62 -13.27 9.84
N GLN A 126 -6.63 -12.38 10.85
CA GLN A 126 -7.62 -12.34 11.93
C GLN A 126 -8.94 -11.63 11.55
N ASN A 127 -9.10 -11.28 10.25
CA ASN A 127 -10.27 -10.58 9.72
C ASN A 127 -10.45 -9.15 10.26
N THR A 128 -9.38 -8.52 10.70
CA THR A 128 -9.30 -7.10 11.10
C THR A 128 -8.72 -6.23 9.99
N TRP A 129 -8.67 -4.91 10.16
CA TRP A 129 -8.20 -3.96 9.18
C TRP A 129 -6.95 -3.25 9.67
N LEU A 130 -5.82 -3.46 9.02
CA LEU A 130 -4.57 -2.78 9.31
C LEU A 130 -4.45 -1.53 8.43
N VAL A 131 -4.33 -0.37 9.05
CA VAL A 131 -4.39 0.94 8.40
C VAL A 131 -3.18 1.77 8.76
N CYS A 132 -2.53 2.38 7.77
CA CYS A 132 -1.44 3.32 7.99
C CYS A 132 -1.91 4.75 7.79
N SER A 133 -1.66 5.60 8.79
CA SER A 133 -1.84 7.04 8.69
C SER A 133 -0.49 7.72 8.69
N GLU A 134 -0.15 8.36 7.56
CA GLU A 134 1.15 9.00 7.33
C GLU A 134 1.50 10.01 8.42
N ASN A 135 0.54 10.81 8.82
CA ASN A 135 0.66 11.80 9.87
C ASN A 135 -0.48 11.58 10.89
N PRO A 136 -0.18 11.24 12.14
CA PRO A 136 1.09 11.41 12.88
C PRO A 136 2.10 10.24 12.80
N GLY A 137 1.96 9.32 11.84
CA GLY A 137 2.84 8.16 11.71
C GLY A 137 2.38 7.00 12.60
N VAL A 138 1.13 6.59 12.44
CA VAL A 138 0.53 5.52 13.23
C VAL A 138 0.02 4.40 12.34
N VAL A 139 0.27 3.17 12.76
CA VAL A 139 -0.39 1.97 12.26
C VAL A 139 -1.50 1.63 13.24
N THR A 140 -2.73 1.51 12.74
CA THR A 140 -3.91 1.22 13.56
C THR A 140 -4.60 -0.03 13.03
N GLU A 141 -4.93 -0.95 13.92
CA GLU A 141 -5.76 -2.12 13.60
C GLU A 141 -7.16 -1.90 14.15
N TYR A 142 -8.14 -2.07 13.27
CA TYR A 142 -9.56 -1.96 13.57
C TYR A 142 -10.22 -3.33 13.46
N ASP A 143 -11.18 -3.62 14.35
CA ASP A 143 -12.13 -4.71 14.12
C ASP A 143 -13.16 -4.35 13.02
N ASN A 144 -14.11 -5.23 12.75
CA ASN A 144 -15.12 -4.98 11.73
C ASN A 144 -16.17 -3.92 12.16
N GLU A 145 -16.26 -3.60 13.42
CA GLU A 145 -17.12 -2.54 13.96
C GLU A 145 -16.43 -1.18 13.97
N GLY A 146 -15.16 -1.11 13.53
CA GLY A 146 -14.35 0.11 13.50
C GLY A 146 -13.75 0.50 14.86
N LYS A 147 -13.74 -0.43 15.83
CA LYS A 147 -13.06 -0.22 17.12
C LYS A 147 -11.56 -0.51 16.96
N VAL A 148 -10.74 0.35 17.52
CA VAL A 148 -9.28 0.13 17.57
C VAL A 148 -8.97 -1.03 18.52
N VAL A 149 -8.34 -2.08 18.00
CA VAL A 149 -7.90 -3.26 18.77
C VAL A 149 -6.39 -3.28 19.02
N TRP A 150 -5.63 -2.59 18.17
CA TRP A 150 -4.18 -2.40 18.34
C TRP A 150 -3.73 -1.14 17.61
N ASP A 151 -2.68 -0.49 18.08
CA ASP A 151 -2.03 0.62 17.38
C ASP A 151 -0.51 0.65 17.68
N TYR A 152 0.25 1.29 16.79
CA TYR A 152 1.66 1.55 17.00
C TYR A 152 2.05 2.91 16.42
N LEU A 153 2.56 3.80 17.28
CA LEU A 153 3.04 5.12 16.90
C LEU A 153 4.54 5.06 16.60
N ILE A 154 4.92 5.16 15.32
CA ILE A 154 6.33 5.10 14.91
C ILE A 154 7.03 6.47 14.99
N LYS A 155 6.28 7.57 15.16
CA LYS A 155 6.77 8.96 15.25
C LYS A 155 7.45 9.50 13.98
N THR A 156 7.32 8.80 12.86
CA THR A 156 7.76 9.22 11.54
C THR A 156 6.61 8.97 10.56
N ARG A 157 6.68 9.47 9.34
CA ARG A 157 5.65 9.17 8.35
C ARG A 157 5.63 7.68 8.03
N VAL A 158 4.47 7.04 8.05
CA VAL A 158 4.27 5.64 7.72
C VAL A 158 3.43 5.51 6.45
N TYR A 159 3.85 4.63 5.54
CA TYR A 159 3.15 4.41 4.27
C TYR A 159 2.53 3.03 4.18
N GLY A 160 3.23 2.00 4.58
CA GLY A 160 2.76 0.62 4.49
C GLY A 160 2.95 -0.17 5.77
N ALA A 161 2.06 -1.12 6.01
CA ALA A 161 2.23 -2.12 7.06
C ALA A 161 1.49 -3.41 6.68
N ILE A 162 2.09 -4.54 7.00
CA ILE A 162 1.49 -5.85 6.81
C ILE A 162 1.56 -6.67 8.10
N ARG A 163 0.51 -7.47 8.33
CA ARG A 163 0.53 -8.47 9.40
C ARG A 163 1.22 -9.72 8.86
N LEU A 164 2.31 -10.10 9.50
CA LEU A 164 3.11 -11.26 9.15
C LEU A 164 2.46 -12.56 9.63
N LYS A 165 2.86 -13.70 9.04
CA LYS A 165 2.41 -15.04 9.44
C LYS A 165 2.70 -15.38 10.90
N ASN A 166 3.78 -14.83 11.48
CA ASN A 166 4.14 -14.99 12.89
C ASN A 166 3.34 -14.12 13.88
N GLY A 167 2.41 -13.28 13.36
CA GLY A 167 1.59 -12.36 14.15
C GLY A 167 2.22 -10.99 14.40
N ASN A 168 3.48 -10.77 14.03
CA ASN A 168 4.11 -9.45 14.10
C ASN A 168 3.62 -8.52 12.99
N THR A 169 3.92 -7.25 13.09
CA THR A 169 3.61 -6.25 12.06
C THR A 169 4.89 -5.72 11.46
N LEU A 170 5.06 -5.87 10.15
CA LEU A 170 6.12 -5.22 9.40
C LEU A 170 5.64 -3.85 8.93
N ILE A 171 6.45 -2.80 9.15
CA ILE A 171 6.08 -1.40 8.91
C ILE A 171 7.12 -0.74 8.02
N ALA A 172 6.66 -0.10 6.95
CA ALA A 172 7.46 0.75 6.08
C ALA A 172 7.38 2.20 6.57
N SER A 173 8.48 2.69 7.15
CA SER A 173 8.59 4.05 7.64
C SER A 173 9.15 4.97 6.56
N GLY A 174 8.27 5.73 5.88
CA GLY A 174 8.65 6.65 4.81
C GLY A 174 9.79 7.59 5.23
N SER A 175 9.49 8.64 5.97
CA SER A 175 10.49 9.63 6.40
C SER A 175 11.45 9.15 7.49
N GLY A 176 11.20 7.99 8.09
CA GLY A 176 12.11 7.36 9.04
C GLY A 176 13.23 6.58 8.38
N ASN A 177 13.14 6.38 7.04
CA ASN A 177 14.09 5.61 6.25
C ASN A 177 14.38 4.25 6.91
N SER A 178 13.32 3.55 7.31
CA SER A 178 13.45 2.27 8.01
C SER A 178 12.33 1.30 7.68
N ILE A 179 12.64 0.03 7.89
CA ILE A 179 11.71 -1.08 7.90
C ILE A 179 11.77 -1.66 9.29
N VAL A 180 10.63 -1.77 9.95
CA VAL A 180 10.55 -2.17 11.35
C VAL A 180 9.56 -3.32 11.53
N GLU A 181 9.97 -4.40 12.19
CA GLU A 181 9.07 -5.47 12.63
C GLU A 181 8.76 -5.29 14.11
N VAL A 182 7.47 -5.21 14.44
CA VAL A 182 6.96 -4.98 15.79
C VAL A 182 6.09 -6.16 16.21
N ASN A 183 6.33 -6.69 17.41
CA ASN A 183 5.50 -7.77 17.94
C ASN A 183 4.15 -7.23 18.49
N PRO A 184 3.18 -8.11 18.84
CA PRO A 184 1.90 -7.68 19.39
C PRO A 184 2.01 -6.85 20.69
N LYS A 185 3.12 -6.99 21.45
CA LYS A 185 3.39 -6.19 22.66
C LYS A 185 4.00 -4.82 22.36
N LYS A 186 4.11 -4.46 21.07
CA LYS A 186 4.68 -3.19 20.58
C LYS A 186 6.20 -3.07 20.78
N GLU A 187 6.91 -4.18 20.90
CA GLU A 187 8.36 -4.23 20.96
C GLU A 187 8.93 -4.40 19.57
N VAL A 188 9.98 -3.64 19.22
CA VAL A 188 10.72 -3.81 17.98
C VAL A 188 11.57 -5.07 18.08
N VAL A 189 11.34 -6.03 17.19
CA VAL A 189 12.04 -7.32 17.16
C VAL A 189 13.02 -7.46 16.00
N TRP A 190 12.86 -6.63 14.97
CA TRP A 190 13.76 -6.54 13.83
C TRP A 190 13.67 -5.14 13.18
N GLU A 191 14.79 -4.60 12.73
CA GLU A 191 14.83 -3.29 12.08
C GLU A 191 15.99 -3.20 11.10
N VAL A 192 15.75 -2.53 9.96
CA VAL A 192 16.80 -1.96 9.08
C VAL A 192 16.55 -0.48 8.97
N LYS A 193 17.58 0.36 9.18
CA LYS A 193 17.46 1.80 9.19
C LYS A 193 18.62 2.48 8.46
N GLY A 194 18.28 3.49 7.63
CA GLY A 194 19.22 4.32 6.89
C GLY A 194 19.91 3.58 5.76
N LYS A 195 20.71 2.57 6.04
CA LYS A 195 21.45 1.77 5.06
C LYS A 195 21.26 0.28 5.33
N VAL A 196 21.12 -0.51 4.28
CA VAL A 196 21.04 -1.97 4.42
C VAL A 196 22.44 -2.52 4.76
N PRO A 197 22.60 -3.28 5.86
CA PRO A 197 23.91 -3.80 6.28
C PRO A 197 24.60 -4.59 5.17
N GLY A 198 25.92 -4.35 5.01
CA GLY A 198 26.75 -5.09 4.02
C GLY A 198 26.52 -4.70 2.56
N THR A 199 25.75 -3.65 2.29
CA THR A 199 25.45 -3.16 0.93
C THR A 199 25.67 -1.64 0.82
N GLU A 200 25.52 -1.08 -0.38
CA GLU A 200 25.47 0.39 -0.58
C GLU A 200 24.04 0.93 -0.62
N ILE A 201 23.02 0.08 -0.46
CA ILE A 201 21.60 0.46 -0.55
C ILE A 201 21.22 1.40 0.57
N GLN A 202 20.79 2.61 0.21
CA GLN A 202 20.26 3.62 1.12
C GLN A 202 18.74 3.53 1.16
N LEU A 203 18.17 3.36 2.33
CA LEU A 203 16.73 3.48 2.52
C LEU A 203 16.31 4.95 2.43
N LYS A 204 15.41 5.29 1.51
CA LYS A 204 14.98 6.69 1.30
C LYS A 204 13.54 6.91 1.77
N TRP A 205 12.59 6.31 1.13
CA TRP A 205 11.18 6.48 1.47
C TRP A 205 10.47 5.15 1.30
N MET A 206 10.39 4.38 2.37
CA MET A 206 9.80 3.04 2.33
C MET A 206 8.29 3.12 2.16
N THR A 207 7.75 2.43 1.17
CA THR A 207 6.32 2.49 0.82
C THR A 207 5.62 1.14 0.87
N CYS A 208 5.93 0.25 -0.04
CA CYS A 208 5.27 -1.05 -0.15
C CYS A 208 6.05 -2.16 0.54
N LEU A 209 5.31 -3.16 0.99
CA LEU A 209 5.83 -4.33 1.70
C LEU A 209 5.09 -5.58 1.27
N GLN A 210 5.81 -6.68 1.12
CA GLN A 210 5.25 -8.02 0.94
C GLN A 210 6.09 -9.04 1.73
N GLU A 211 5.44 -10.03 2.34
CA GLU A 211 6.10 -11.19 2.92
C GLU A 211 6.03 -12.34 1.93
N GLU A 212 7.19 -12.82 1.48
CA GLU A 212 7.30 -13.93 0.55
C GLU A 212 7.03 -15.29 1.21
N ALA A 213 6.83 -16.32 0.40
CA ALA A 213 6.58 -17.67 0.90
C ALA A 213 7.77 -18.22 1.69
N ASN A 214 9.00 -17.83 1.32
CA ASN A 214 10.26 -18.18 1.99
C ASN A 214 10.52 -17.38 3.28
N GLY A 215 9.65 -16.41 3.61
CA GLY A 215 9.75 -15.55 4.80
C GLY A 215 10.60 -14.31 4.60
N ASN A 216 11.12 -14.05 3.40
CA ASN A 216 11.81 -12.81 3.06
C ASN A 216 10.81 -11.67 2.88
N TYR A 217 11.32 -10.45 2.85
CA TYR A 217 10.54 -9.24 2.62
C TYR A 217 10.88 -8.59 1.28
N ILE A 218 9.87 -8.33 0.45
CA ILE A 218 9.97 -7.39 -0.67
C ILE A 218 9.67 -6.00 -0.13
N VAL A 219 10.51 -5.03 -0.49
CA VAL A 219 10.45 -3.66 0.03
C VAL A 219 10.55 -2.67 -1.11
N GLY A 220 9.60 -1.75 -1.18
CA GLY A 220 9.64 -0.60 -2.09
C GLY A 220 10.41 0.57 -1.48
N ASN A 221 11.42 1.05 -2.20
CA ASN A 221 12.29 2.16 -1.83
C ASN A 221 11.99 3.37 -2.73
N CYS A 222 10.85 4.00 -2.52
CA CYS A 222 10.44 5.20 -3.26
C CYS A 222 11.44 6.34 -3.04
N HIS A 223 11.63 7.20 -4.04
CA HIS A 223 12.65 8.27 -4.02
C HIS A 223 14.09 7.75 -3.88
N ALA A 224 14.35 6.49 -4.28
CA ALA A 224 15.68 5.88 -4.21
C ALA A 224 16.71 6.62 -5.08
N GLY A 225 16.29 7.21 -6.19
CA GLY A 225 17.17 7.79 -7.21
C GLY A 225 17.78 6.70 -8.10
N PRO A 226 18.62 7.09 -9.07
CA PRO A 226 19.20 6.15 -10.03
C PRO A 226 20.25 5.22 -9.42
N ASP A 227 20.85 5.59 -8.29
CA ASP A 227 21.97 4.87 -7.68
C ASP A 227 21.54 3.84 -6.62
N ASN A 228 20.23 3.68 -6.40
CA ASN A 228 19.68 2.72 -5.44
C ASN A 228 18.56 1.90 -6.08
N PRO A 229 18.39 0.64 -5.69
CA PRO A 229 17.26 -0.14 -6.16
C PRO A 229 15.94 0.47 -5.70
N GLN A 230 14.95 0.47 -6.60
CA GLN A 230 13.61 0.92 -6.32
C GLN A 230 12.81 -0.14 -5.55
N ILE A 231 13.14 -1.42 -5.77
CA ILE A 231 12.59 -2.56 -5.01
C ILE A 231 13.74 -3.50 -4.69
N PHE A 232 13.69 -4.15 -3.54
CA PHE A 232 14.63 -5.21 -3.20
C PHE A 232 13.99 -6.26 -2.30
N GLU A 233 14.53 -7.49 -2.36
CA GLU A 233 14.20 -8.58 -1.45
C GLU A 233 15.27 -8.73 -0.38
N ILE A 234 14.85 -8.75 0.88
CA ILE A 234 15.74 -8.85 2.04
C ILE A 234 15.34 -10.00 2.96
N THR A 235 16.33 -10.76 3.41
CA THR A 235 16.15 -11.87 4.36
C THR A 235 16.03 -11.36 5.80
N LYS A 236 15.60 -12.23 6.72
CA LYS A 236 15.62 -11.96 8.18
C LYS A 236 17.02 -11.65 8.71
N ASP A 237 18.07 -12.22 8.09
CA ASP A 237 19.47 -11.94 8.40
C ASP A 237 19.99 -10.65 7.77
N LYS A 238 19.09 -9.86 7.17
CA LYS A 238 19.37 -8.57 6.53
C LYS A 238 20.27 -8.67 5.28
N LYS A 239 20.26 -9.81 4.59
CA LYS A 239 20.95 -10.00 3.32
C LYS A 239 20.01 -9.68 2.18
N VAL A 240 20.43 -8.85 1.24
CA VAL A 240 19.72 -8.61 -0.01
C VAL A 240 19.98 -9.79 -0.95
N VAL A 241 18.91 -10.37 -1.48
CA VAL A 241 18.96 -11.55 -2.36
C VAL A 241 18.45 -11.26 -3.76
N TRP A 242 17.73 -10.15 -3.94
CA TRP A 242 17.27 -9.66 -5.23
C TRP A 242 17.09 -8.15 -5.19
N GLU A 243 17.32 -7.49 -6.34
CA GLU A 243 17.19 -6.04 -6.51
C GLU A 243 16.54 -5.74 -7.86
N TYR A 244 15.68 -4.72 -7.86
CA TYR A 244 15.13 -4.10 -9.05
C TYR A 244 15.60 -2.64 -9.12
N ASN A 245 16.45 -2.33 -10.09
CA ASN A 245 17.02 -1.02 -10.28
C ASN A 245 16.80 -0.55 -11.73
N GLU A 246 15.56 -0.13 -12.03
CA GLU A 246 15.14 0.35 -13.36
C GLU A 246 14.58 1.78 -13.24
N PHE A 247 15.45 2.69 -12.77
CA PHE A 247 15.06 4.08 -12.51
C PHE A 247 14.49 4.77 -13.75
N ASP A 248 15.03 4.51 -14.94
CA ASP A 248 14.56 5.11 -16.20
C ASP A 248 13.13 4.67 -16.56
N LEU A 249 12.71 3.49 -16.12
CA LEU A 249 11.36 2.96 -16.34
C LEU A 249 10.36 3.47 -15.30
N VAL A 250 10.73 3.47 -14.01
CA VAL A 250 9.79 3.71 -12.90
C VAL A 250 10.03 5.04 -12.19
N GLY A 251 11.16 5.69 -12.39
CA GLY A 251 11.50 6.94 -11.72
C GLY A 251 11.59 6.80 -10.20
N ASN A 252 11.22 7.87 -9.51
CA ASN A 252 11.16 7.90 -8.04
C ASN A 252 9.82 7.45 -7.44
N GLY A 253 8.85 7.14 -8.27
CA GLY A 253 7.50 6.81 -7.83
C GLY A 253 7.26 5.32 -7.84
N LEU A 254 7.23 4.68 -6.67
CA LEU A 254 6.75 3.33 -6.46
C LEU A 254 5.64 3.34 -5.41
N ALA A 255 4.57 2.67 -5.75
CA ALA A 255 3.45 2.44 -4.84
C ALA A 255 3.63 1.15 -4.06
#